data_fb6a3caac510df121db145d2d74fc2ba
#
_entry.id   fb6a3caac510df121db145d2d74fc2ba
#
_cell.length_a   1.000
_cell.length_b   1.000
_cell.length_c   1.000
_cell.angle_alpha   90.00
_cell.angle_beta   90.00
_cell.angle_gamma   90.00
#
_symmetry.space_group_name_H-M   'P 1'
#
loop_
_entity.id
_entity.type
_entity.pdbx_description
1 polymer ?
#
loop_
_entity_poly.entity_id
_entity_poly.type
_entity_poly.pdbx_seq_one_letter_code
_entity_poly.pdbx_strand_id
1 'polypeptide(L)'
;FYNPISRVSCPKWDVDDPSVHLKTANIPPWREDWQEFLDNLGIDVFKMHGREAISRLYETMDIVKRWANGDEILYDNFNNYLEANNLQEKPINAWRKKIRNCKFDCWECHFCDDIYKVKSKIVHTNLVKHTSDSIIKSGIPTVKIDVPGLTSSRVQTVLNNIAQGVETYMEVGTAQGATFFGAIKDNNLHAIAIDKWHENIQPQELGREKLPTNDRVSFIENAKRFKGDNKIDVINKDIFSVNLSAYKDKINMWFYDGPHDALSTARAVEYYASSFSQEAVLIFDDANWDGVVEGARKGINAIGAEVGYEKLLLCDVEDSNSWWNGLYIVVINKVEQTSKIEEEVVIEI
;
A
#
# COMPACT_ATOMS: atom_id res chain seq x y z
N PHE A 1 2.94 23.21 22.22
CA PHE A 1 3.38 21.89 22.65
C PHE A 1 4.03 21.20 21.46
N TYR A 2 5.34 21.14 21.49
CA TYR A 2 6.12 20.45 20.48
C TYR A 2 6.22 19.00 20.89
N ASN A 3 5.61 18.11 20.13
CA ASN A 3 5.90 16.69 20.26
C ASN A 3 7.20 16.41 19.49
N PRO A 4 8.36 16.27 20.14
CA PRO A 4 9.62 16.02 19.45
C PRO A 4 9.61 14.70 18.67
N ILE A 5 8.68 13.81 19.01
CA ILE A 5 8.53 12.50 18.38
C ILE A 5 7.82 12.60 17.03
N SER A 6 6.98 13.64 16.81
CA SER A 6 6.26 13.81 15.53
C SER A 6 7.13 14.26 14.36
N ARG A 7 8.37 14.69 14.60
CA ARG A 7 9.30 15.16 13.55
C ARG A 7 10.57 14.34 13.41
N VAL A 8 10.95 13.68 14.44
CA VAL A 8 12.00 12.70 14.34
C VAL A 8 11.25 11.45 13.93
N SER A 9 11.21 11.21 12.63
CA SER A 9 10.68 9.99 12.05
C SER A 9 10.87 8.82 13.03
N CYS A 10 9.93 8.65 13.95
CA CYS A 10 9.89 7.42 14.70
C CYS A 10 9.66 6.35 13.63
N PRO A 11 10.61 5.46 13.36
CA PRO A 11 10.50 4.46 12.32
C PRO A 11 9.32 3.50 12.56
N LYS A 12 8.61 3.67 13.68
CA LYS A 12 7.38 2.94 14.02
C LYS A 12 6.09 3.70 13.66
N TRP A 13 6.19 4.95 13.21
CA TRP A 13 5.02 5.73 12.81
C TRP A 13 4.95 5.75 11.30
N ASP A 14 4.14 4.87 10.78
CA ASP A 14 3.74 4.94 9.38
C ASP A 14 2.91 6.21 9.20
N VAL A 15 3.31 7.05 8.24
CA VAL A 15 2.63 8.31 7.92
C VAL A 15 1.20 8.05 7.45
N ASP A 16 0.95 6.84 6.95
CA ASP A 16 -0.36 6.38 6.48
C ASP A 16 -1.13 5.60 7.56
N ASP A 17 -0.54 5.40 8.76
CA ASP A 17 -1.28 4.90 9.91
C ASP A 17 -2.28 5.99 10.35
N PRO A 18 -3.58 5.77 10.17
CA PRO A 18 -4.58 6.77 10.51
C PRO A 18 -4.58 7.11 12.01
N SER A 19 -4.10 6.22 12.87
CA SER A 19 -3.96 6.49 14.31
C SER A 19 -2.88 7.54 14.61
N VAL A 20 -1.99 7.84 13.67
CA VAL A 20 -0.97 8.90 13.80
C VAL A 20 -1.61 10.25 14.08
N HIS A 21 -2.75 10.56 13.46
CA HIS A 21 -3.47 11.80 13.73
C HIS A 21 -3.90 11.92 15.20
N LEU A 22 -4.35 10.84 15.81
CA LEU A 22 -4.69 10.81 17.23
C LEU A 22 -3.44 10.87 18.11
N LYS A 23 -2.36 10.17 17.74
CA LYS A 23 -1.10 10.14 18.49
C LYS A 23 -0.36 11.48 18.46
N THR A 24 -0.50 12.25 17.38
CA THR A 24 0.20 13.54 17.21
C THR A 24 -0.63 14.73 17.63
N ALA A 25 -1.93 14.58 17.89
CA ALA A 25 -2.80 15.63 18.36
C ALA A 25 -2.57 15.88 19.86
N ASN A 26 -1.59 16.72 20.16
CA ASN A 26 -1.25 17.06 21.54
C ASN A 26 -2.33 17.90 22.23
N ILE A 27 -3.12 18.62 21.46
CA ILE A 27 -4.25 19.42 21.93
C ILE A 27 -5.48 18.92 21.16
N PRO A 28 -6.52 18.46 21.85
CA PRO A 28 -7.78 18.14 21.21
C PRO A 28 -8.30 19.37 20.43
N PRO A 29 -8.89 19.18 19.24
CA PRO A 29 -9.23 20.28 18.37
C PRO A 29 -10.51 21.05 18.74
N TRP A 30 -11.14 20.73 19.86
CA TRP A 30 -12.34 21.42 20.32
C TRP A 30 -12.01 22.72 21.04
N ARG A 31 -12.86 23.73 20.89
CA ARG A 31 -12.68 25.04 21.46
C ARG A 31 -12.54 25.01 22.98
N GLU A 32 -13.34 24.20 23.65
CA GLU A 32 -13.32 24.05 25.11
C GLU A 32 -11.97 23.56 25.60
N ASP A 33 -11.36 22.64 24.88
CA ASP A 33 -10.05 22.11 25.24
C ASP A 33 -8.95 23.19 25.10
N TRP A 34 -9.01 24.04 24.08
CA TRP A 34 -8.09 25.15 23.92
C TRP A 34 -8.28 26.22 24.99
N GLN A 35 -9.54 26.53 25.32
CA GLN A 35 -9.86 27.48 26.39
C GLN A 35 -9.34 27.00 27.74
N GLU A 36 -9.48 25.71 28.04
CA GLU A 36 -8.93 25.11 29.26
C GLU A 36 -7.40 25.24 29.34
N PHE A 37 -6.68 25.09 28.24
CA PHE A 37 -5.23 25.31 28.21
C PHE A 37 -4.84 26.77 28.48
N LEU A 38 -5.59 27.72 27.95
CA LEU A 38 -5.38 29.15 28.22
C LEU A 38 -5.65 29.46 29.70
N ASP A 39 -6.79 29.02 30.22
CA ASP A 39 -7.26 29.38 31.55
C ASP A 39 -6.46 28.68 32.64
N ASN A 40 -6.12 27.41 32.49
CA ASN A 40 -5.53 26.57 33.53
C ASN A 40 -4.01 26.46 33.47
N LEU A 41 -3.41 26.63 32.29
CA LEU A 41 -1.95 26.49 32.11
C LEU A 41 -1.23 27.81 31.87
N GLY A 42 -1.95 28.93 31.81
CA GLY A 42 -1.36 30.25 31.59
C GLY A 42 -0.60 30.37 30.28
N ILE A 43 -1.10 29.73 29.22
CA ILE A 43 -0.48 29.78 27.91
C ILE A 43 -0.93 31.03 27.17
N ASP A 44 0.00 31.96 26.94
CA ASP A 44 -0.28 33.22 26.26
C ASP A 44 -0.05 33.15 24.75
N VAL A 45 0.67 32.11 24.26
CA VAL A 45 1.09 32.03 22.84
C VAL A 45 0.98 30.60 22.32
N PHE A 46 0.21 30.44 21.23
CA PHE A 46 0.18 29.21 20.43
C PHE A 46 1.11 29.34 19.23
N LYS A 47 2.05 28.41 19.12
CA LYS A 47 2.88 28.31 17.91
C LYS A 47 2.17 27.47 16.86
N MET A 48 1.82 28.11 15.77
CA MET A 48 1.19 27.44 14.62
C MET A 48 2.24 26.84 13.67
N HIS A 49 1.95 25.64 13.17
CA HIS A 49 2.69 24.97 12.11
C HIS A 49 1.97 25.17 10.77
N GLY A 50 2.66 24.93 9.67
CA GLY A 50 2.08 24.99 8.32
C GLY A 50 2.82 25.92 7.36
N ARG A 51 3.91 26.58 7.83
CA ARG A 51 4.73 27.48 7.00
C ARG A 51 5.55 26.76 5.91
N GLU A 52 5.58 25.45 5.94
CA GLU A 52 6.18 24.60 4.90
C GLU A 52 5.35 24.55 3.62
N ALA A 53 4.06 24.92 3.70
CA ALA A 53 3.18 25.05 2.55
C ALA A 53 2.24 26.25 2.74
N ILE A 54 2.15 27.12 1.74
CA ILE A 54 1.33 28.35 1.80
C ILE A 54 -0.15 28.01 2.06
N SER A 55 -0.68 26.97 1.45
CA SER A 55 -2.06 26.51 1.68
C SER A 55 -2.33 26.18 3.13
N ARG A 56 -1.42 25.44 3.78
CA ARG A 56 -1.53 25.11 5.20
C ARG A 56 -1.41 26.31 6.12
N LEU A 57 -0.62 27.31 5.72
CA LEU A 57 -0.52 28.56 6.47
C LEU A 57 -1.85 29.31 6.46
N TYR A 58 -2.50 29.44 5.30
CA TYR A 58 -3.80 30.11 5.19
C TYR A 58 -4.88 29.36 5.97
N GLU A 59 -4.93 28.03 5.86
CA GLU A 59 -5.86 27.18 6.62
C GLU A 59 -5.66 27.39 8.14
N THR A 60 -4.42 27.40 8.59
CA THR A 60 -4.07 27.64 9.98
C THR A 60 -4.48 29.03 10.47
N MET A 61 -4.27 30.06 9.64
CA MET A 61 -4.69 31.43 9.96
C MET A 61 -6.21 31.58 10.01
N ASP A 62 -6.94 30.89 9.13
CA ASP A 62 -8.42 30.89 9.15
C ASP A 62 -8.95 30.25 10.42
N ILE A 63 -8.38 29.13 10.85
CA ILE A 63 -8.72 28.47 12.11
C ILE A 63 -8.53 29.42 13.29
N VAL A 64 -7.38 30.11 13.38
CA VAL A 64 -7.12 31.06 14.47
C VAL A 64 -8.11 32.21 14.44
N LYS A 65 -8.42 32.75 13.25
CA LYS A 65 -9.38 33.83 13.07
C LYS A 65 -10.79 33.42 13.49
N ARG A 66 -11.24 32.27 13.09
CA ARG A 66 -12.54 31.70 13.50
C ARG A 66 -12.60 31.50 15.02
N TRP A 67 -11.54 30.94 15.59
CA TRP A 67 -11.44 30.78 17.04
C TRP A 67 -11.51 32.13 17.78
N ALA A 68 -10.77 33.13 17.33
CA ALA A 68 -10.78 34.47 17.93
C ALA A 68 -12.16 35.14 17.84
N ASN A 69 -12.91 34.89 16.77
CA ASN A 69 -14.27 35.39 16.58
C ASN A 69 -15.32 34.67 17.45
N GLY A 70 -14.99 33.61 18.11
CA GLY A 70 -15.94 32.83 18.90
C GLY A 70 -16.69 31.77 18.11
N ASP A 71 -16.32 31.55 16.86
CA ASP A 71 -16.91 30.51 16.01
C ASP A 71 -16.58 29.13 16.57
N GLU A 72 -17.50 28.20 16.43
CA GLU A 72 -17.23 26.79 16.73
C GLU A 72 -16.15 26.26 15.76
N ILE A 73 -14.96 26.04 16.27
CA ILE A 73 -13.88 25.48 15.47
C ILE A 73 -13.93 23.98 15.59
N LEU A 74 -14.73 23.40 14.76
CA LEU A 74 -14.48 22.04 14.36
C LEU A 74 -13.42 22.12 13.26
N TYR A 75 -12.31 21.47 13.46
CA TYR A 75 -11.35 21.19 12.42
C TYR A 75 -12.11 20.44 11.32
N ASP A 76 -12.49 21.10 10.24
CA ASP A 76 -13.22 20.45 9.15
C ASP A 76 -12.46 19.19 8.70
N ASN A 77 -11.13 19.26 8.65
CA ASN A 77 -10.27 18.13 8.36
C ASN A 77 -10.30 17.04 9.44
N PHE A 78 -10.44 17.40 10.72
CA PHE A 78 -10.50 16.40 11.80
C PHE A 78 -11.90 15.77 11.88
N ASN A 79 -12.96 16.51 11.62
CA ASN A 79 -14.30 15.95 11.49
C ASN A 79 -14.42 15.06 10.29
N ASN A 80 -13.96 15.52 9.11
CA ASN A 80 -13.91 14.68 7.93
C ASN A 80 -13.08 13.41 8.18
N TYR A 81 -12.01 13.52 8.95
CA TYR A 81 -11.23 12.39 9.39
C TYR A 81 -12.01 11.46 10.32
N LEU A 82 -12.73 11.98 11.31
CA LEU A 82 -13.56 11.17 12.21
C LEU A 82 -14.70 10.48 11.45
N GLU A 83 -15.33 11.18 10.53
CA GLU A 83 -16.41 10.66 9.69
C GLU A 83 -15.89 9.63 8.69
N ALA A 84 -14.82 9.93 7.96
CA ALA A 84 -14.21 9.03 7.00
C ALA A 84 -13.74 7.71 7.66
N ASN A 85 -13.33 7.80 8.92
CA ASN A 85 -12.93 6.65 9.71
C ASN A 85 -14.05 6.14 10.64
N ASN A 86 -15.26 6.78 10.58
CA ASN A 86 -16.45 6.39 11.33
C ASN A 86 -16.17 6.18 12.83
N LEU A 87 -15.34 7.04 13.39
CA LEU A 87 -15.00 7.03 14.81
C LEU A 87 -16.22 7.52 15.60
N GLN A 88 -16.73 6.68 16.47
CA GLN A 88 -17.92 6.98 17.26
C GLN A 88 -17.58 8.01 18.33
N GLU A 89 -18.58 8.78 18.76
CA GLU A 89 -18.47 9.82 19.80
C GLU A 89 -17.87 9.28 21.09
N LYS A 90 -18.28 8.11 21.56
CA LYS A 90 -17.84 7.53 22.81
C LYS A 90 -16.33 7.22 22.87
N PRO A 91 -15.71 6.57 21.90
CA PRO A 91 -14.25 6.40 21.83
C PRO A 91 -13.50 7.74 21.78
N ILE A 92 -14.02 8.72 21.03
CA ILE A 92 -13.39 10.04 20.90
C ILE A 92 -13.42 10.79 22.24
N ASN A 93 -14.51 10.75 22.98
CA ASN A 93 -14.57 11.37 24.30
C ASN A 93 -13.61 10.69 25.32
N ALA A 94 -13.42 9.38 25.21
CA ALA A 94 -12.41 8.68 25.99
C ALA A 94 -10.98 9.13 25.60
N TRP A 95 -10.71 9.33 24.30
CA TRP A 95 -9.46 9.85 23.81
C TRP A 95 -9.19 11.28 24.29
N ARG A 96 -10.17 12.19 24.22
CA ARG A 96 -10.06 13.56 24.73
C ARG A 96 -9.64 13.60 26.22
N LYS A 97 -10.21 12.72 27.04
CA LYS A 97 -9.82 12.60 28.45
C LYS A 97 -8.40 12.07 28.63
N LYS A 98 -8.01 11.09 27.82
CA LYS A 98 -6.69 10.45 27.90
C LYS A 98 -5.58 11.38 27.46
N ILE A 99 -5.79 12.15 26.38
CA ILE A 99 -4.75 13.00 25.79
C ILE A 99 -4.31 14.11 26.74
N ARG A 100 -5.20 14.61 27.62
CA ARG A 100 -4.89 15.63 28.61
C ARG A 100 -3.80 15.21 29.60
N ASN A 101 -3.69 13.91 29.85
CA ASN A 101 -2.70 13.32 30.77
C ASN A 101 -1.75 12.37 30.04
N CYS A 102 -1.59 12.55 28.71
CA CYS A 102 -0.77 11.69 27.91
C CYS A 102 0.71 11.90 28.21
N LYS A 103 1.43 10.81 28.46
CA LYS A 103 2.87 10.80 28.70
C LYS A 103 3.68 10.55 27.42
N PHE A 104 3.00 10.36 26.27
CA PHE A 104 3.59 10.06 24.97
C PHE A 104 4.37 8.74 24.88
N ASP A 105 4.10 7.80 25.78
CA ASP A 105 4.67 6.44 25.73
C ASP A 105 3.87 5.58 24.75
N CYS A 106 3.72 6.07 23.50
CA CYS A 106 2.81 5.49 22.50
C CYS A 106 3.13 4.03 22.17
N TRP A 107 4.41 3.64 22.22
CA TRP A 107 4.86 2.27 21.95
C TRP A 107 4.50 1.26 23.06
N GLU A 108 4.13 1.74 24.27
CA GLU A 108 3.66 0.89 25.36
C GLU A 108 2.16 1.06 25.60
N CYS A 109 1.66 2.28 25.37
CA CYS A 109 0.30 2.68 25.73
C CYS A 109 -0.77 2.10 24.78
N HIS A 110 -0.54 2.08 23.49
CA HIS A 110 -1.44 1.60 22.41
C HIS A 110 -2.88 2.16 22.42
N PHE A 111 -3.21 3.07 23.31
CA PHE A 111 -4.59 3.57 23.51
C PHE A 111 -5.17 4.23 22.24
N CYS A 112 -4.37 5.02 21.52
CA CYS A 112 -4.80 5.64 20.26
C CYS A 112 -4.99 4.60 19.15
N ASP A 113 -4.20 3.53 19.15
CA ASP A 113 -4.36 2.41 18.25
C ASP A 113 -5.66 1.67 18.51
N ASP A 114 -6.01 1.47 19.78
CA ASP A 114 -7.21 0.76 20.19
C ASP A 114 -8.51 1.49 19.80
N ILE A 115 -8.50 2.81 19.77
CA ILE A 115 -9.64 3.62 19.29
C ILE A 115 -9.88 3.32 17.80
N TYR A 116 -8.82 3.11 17.04
CA TYR A 116 -8.86 2.79 15.62
C TYR A 116 -9.24 1.34 15.33
N LYS A 117 -8.81 0.41 16.17
CA LYS A 117 -9.04 -1.03 16.04
C LYS A 117 -10.50 -1.45 16.06
N VAL A 118 -11.40 -0.58 16.52
CA VAL A 118 -12.84 -0.87 16.56
C VAL A 118 -13.44 -1.04 15.14
N LYS A 119 -12.68 -0.74 14.07
CA LYS A 119 -13.17 -0.86 12.70
C LYS A 119 -12.40 -1.79 11.79
N SER A 120 -11.13 -1.85 11.91
CA SER A 120 -10.39 -2.87 11.20
C SER A 120 -10.18 -4.04 12.16
N LYS A 121 -10.86 -5.14 11.94
CA LYS A 121 -10.21 -6.42 12.11
C LYS A 121 -9.04 -6.42 11.12
N ILE A 122 -8.01 -5.61 11.39
CA ILE A 122 -6.70 -5.91 10.85
C ILE A 122 -6.34 -7.21 11.54
N VAL A 123 -6.68 -8.28 10.91
CA VAL A 123 -6.10 -9.58 11.20
C VAL A 123 -4.63 -9.33 10.89
N HIS A 124 -3.79 -9.10 11.91
CA HIS A 124 -2.35 -9.07 11.75
C HIS A 124 -1.93 -10.49 11.39
N THR A 125 -2.16 -10.82 10.14
CA THR A 125 -1.67 -12.05 9.57
C THR A 125 -0.16 -11.95 9.50
N ASN A 126 0.53 -13.06 9.48
CA ASN A 126 1.97 -13.06 9.30
C ASN A 126 2.37 -12.31 8.02
N LEU A 127 1.52 -12.33 6.98
CA LEU A 127 1.81 -11.70 5.69
C LEU A 127 1.69 -10.18 5.74
N VAL A 128 0.69 -9.62 6.43
CA VAL A 128 0.56 -8.16 6.66
C VAL A 128 1.81 -7.62 7.35
N LYS A 129 2.19 -8.25 8.47
CA LYS A 129 3.38 -7.84 9.21
C LYS A 129 4.64 -7.98 8.36
N HIS A 130 4.79 -9.10 7.67
CA HIS A 130 5.94 -9.35 6.80
C HIS A 130 6.05 -8.31 5.68
N THR A 131 4.93 -7.99 5.01
CA THR A 131 4.87 -6.97 3.94
C THR A 131 5.25 -5.59 4.47
N SER A 132 4.69 -5.17 5.58
CA SER A 132 5.02 -3.87 6.21
C SER A 132 6.50 -3.80 6.60
N ASP A 133 7.04 -4.81 7.25
CA ASP A 133 8.46 -4.88 7.64
C ASP A 133 9.38 -4.88 6.39
N SER A 134 8.96 -5.54 5.31
CA SER A 134 9.70 -5.60 4.04
C SER A 134 9.80 -4.22 3.38
N ILE A 135 8.72 -3.46 3.38
CA ILE A 135 8.71 -2.08 2.86
C ILE A 135 9.68 -1.20 3.68
N ILE A 136 9.63 -1.29 5.00
CA ILE A 136 10.51 -0.52 5.89
C ILE A 136 11.98 -0.86 5.63
N LYS A 137 12.32 -2.14 5.55
CA LYS A 137 13.69 -2.61 5.26
C LYS A 137 14.20 -2.13 3.90
N SER A 138 13.31 -1.94 2.94
CA SER A 138 13.66 -1.49 1.59
C SER A 138 14.00 0.00 1.49
N GLY A 139 13.99 0.72 2.61
CA GLY A 139 14.52 2.08 2.71
C GLY A 139 16.00 2.19 2.27
N ILE A 140 16.75 1.09 2.42
CA ILE A 140 18.11 0.95 1.91
C ILE A 140 18.10 -0.13 0.82
N PRO A 141 18.35 0.21 -0.46
CA PRO A 141 18.42 -0.76 -1.55
C PRO A 141 19.60 -1.73 -1.35
N THR A 142 19.30 -3.02 -1.30
CA THR A 142 20.29 -4.09 -1.12
C THR A 142 20.32 -5.07 -2.30
N VAL A 143 19.29 -5.06 -3.14
CA VAL A 143 19.18 -5.91 -4.31
C VAL A 143 19.39 -5.07 -5.56
N LYS A 144 20.27 -5.55 -6.42
CA LYS A 144 20.49 -5.03 -7.77
C LYS A 144 20.74 -6.17 -8.73
N ILE A 145 19.97 -6.23 -9.79
CA ILE A 145 20.14 -7.20 -10.88
C ILE A 145 20.62 -6.45 -12.12
N ASP A 146 21.65 -6.96 -12.74
CA ASP A 146 22.18 -6.44 -14.00
C ASP A 146 21.36 -7.01 -15.17
N VAL A 147 20.13 -6.57 -15.26
CA VAL A 147 19.18 -6.84 -16.33
C VAL A 147 18.55 -5.52 -16.72
N PRO A 148 18.52 -5.18 -18.04
CA PRO A 148 17.87 -3.97 -18.51
C PRO A 148 16.37 -3.96 -18.14
N GLY A 149 15.89 -2.85 -17.63
CA GLY A 149 14.47 -2.69 -17.25
C GLY A 149 14.19 -1.28 -16.74
N LEU A 150 12.91 -0.90 -16.77
CA LEU A 150 12.42 0.38 -16.24
C LEU A 150 12.07 0.21 -14.76
N THR A 151 13.08 0.08 -13.92
CA THR A 151 12.94 -0.17 -12.49
C THR A 151 14.14 0.32 -11.72
N SER A 152 14.07 0.31 -10.40
CA SER A 152 15.14 0.73 -9.50
C SER A 152 15.62 -0.40 -8.59
N SER A 153 16.82 -0.23 -8.00
CA SER A 153 17.32 -1.16 -6.98
C SER A 153 16.41 -1.17 -5.73
N ARG A 154 15.70 -0.08 -5.44
CA ARG A 154 14.74 -0.02 -4.33
C ARG A 154 13.50 -0.86 -4.61
N VAL A 155 12.94 -0.76 -5.82
CA VAL A 155 11.82 -1.61 -6.27
C VAL A 155 12.24 -3.08 -6.23
N GLN A 156 13.40 -3.44 -6.79
CA GLN A 156 13.92 -4.81 -6.71
C GLN A 156 14.08 -5.30 -5.27
N THR A 157 14.53 -4.42 -4.36
CA THR A 157 14.72 -4.76 -2.95
C THR A 157 13.40 -5.00 -2.23
N VAL A 158 12.37 -4.20 -2.45
CA VAL A 158 11.08 -4.41 -1.80
C VAL A 158 10.40 -5.69 -2.29
N LEU A 159 10.44 -5.94 -3.61
CA LEU A 159 9.94 -7.19 -4.17
C LEU A 159 10.66 -8.40 -3.59
N ASN A 160 11.99 -8.34 -3.48
CA ASN A 160 12.80 -9.41 -2.90
C ASN A 160 12.47 -9.65 -1.42
N ASN A 161 12.40 -8.58 -0.62
CA ASN A 161 12.07 -8.70 0.80
C ASN A 161 10.67 -9.30 1.03
N ILE A 162 9.67 -8.92 0.22
CA ILE A 162 8.33 -9.50 0.30
C ILE A 162 8.37 -10.96 -0.13
N ALA A 163 9.10 -11.29 -1.20
CA ALA A 163 9.23 -12.64 -1.72
C ALA A 163 9.84 -13.64 -0.71
N GLN A 164 10.65 -13.19 0.26
CA GLN A 164 11.18 -14.03 1.34
C GLN A 164 10.10 -14.65 2.23
N GLY A 165 8.90 -14.07 2.28
CA GLY A 165 7.79 -14.53 3.13
C GLY A 165 6.71 -15.31 2.39
N VAL A 166 6.92 -15.66 1.12
CA VAL A 166 5.93 -16.33 0.28
C VAL A 166 6.51 -17.56 -0.40
N GLU A 167 5.61 -18.48 -0.81
CA GLU A 167 6.00 -19.71 -1.52
C GLU A 167 5.90 -19.56 -3.03
N THR A 168 4.98 -18.74 -3.50
CA THR A 168 4.67 -18.61 -4.92
C THR A 168 4.54 -17.15 -5.33
N TYR A 169 5.34 -16.77 -6.30
CA TYR A 169 5.37 -15.44 -6.90
C TYR A 169 4.93 -15.49 -8.37
N MET A 170 4.07 -14.59 -8.78
CA MET A 170 3.66 -14.43 -10.18
C MET A 170 3.83 -12.98 -10.61
N GLU A 171 4.50 -12.78 -11.74
CA GLU A 171 4.67 -11.47 -12.37
C GLU A 171 4.00 -11.44 -13.73
N VAL A 172 3.26 -10.39 -13.99
CA VAL A 172 2.55 -10.11 -15.24
C VAL A 172 3.17 -8.86 -15.87
N GLY A 173 3.72 -9.00 -17.08
CA GLY A 173 4.50 -7.95 -17.73
C GLY A 173 5.99 -8.03 -17.40
N THR A 174 6.59 -9.20 -17.58
CA THR A 174 7.93 -9.50 -17.07
C THR A 174 9.07 -8.93 -17.92
N ALA A 175 8.86 -8.60 -19.18
CA ALA A 175 9.88 -8.14 -20.13
C ALA A 175 11.18 -8.99 -20.10
N GLN A 176 12.34 -8.39 -19.83
CA GLN A 176 13.62 -9.10 -19.67
C GLN A 176 13.87 -9.63 -18.25
N GLY A 177 12.97 -9.32 -17.30
CA GLY A 177 12.98 -9.86 -15.94
C GLY A 177 13.75 -9.03 -14.92
N ALA A 178 13.90 -7.72 -15.09
CA ALA A 178 14.63 -6.88 -14.13
C ALA A 178 13.98 -6.88 -12.75
N THR A 179 12.65 -6.76 -12.65
CA THR A 179 11.85 -6.88 -11.44
C THR A 179 11.75 -8.34 -11.00
N PHE A 180 11.46 -9.24 -11.94
CA PHE A 180 11.28 -10.67 -11.70
C PHE A 180 12.50 -11.31 -11.03
N PHE A 181 13.71 -11.18 -11.64
CA PHE A 181 14.93 -11.74 -11.07
C PHE A 181 15.38 -10.98 -9.82
N GLY A 182 15.05 -9.70 -9.69
CA GLY A 182 15.21 -8.94 -8.46
C GLY A 182 14.43 -9.56 -7.32
N ALA A 183 13.14 -9.85 -7.53
CA ALA A 183 12.26 -10.46 -6.54
C ALA A 183 12.76 -11.84 -6.07
N ILE A 184 13.20 -12.68 -6.99
CA ILE A 184 13.56 -14.09 -6.67
C ILE A 184 15.02 -14.29 -6.27
N LYS A 185 15.85 -13.25 -6.34
CA LYS A 185 17.29 -13.35 -6.00
C LYS A 185 17.49 -13.91 -4.61
N ASP A 186 18.31 -14.97 -4.51
CA ASP A 186 18.69 -15.64 -3.26
C ASP A 186 17.48 -16.16 -2.43
N ASN A 187 16.32 -16.28 -3.08
CA ASN A 187 15.10 -16.91 -2.53
C ASN A 187 15.00 -18.37 -3.01
N ASN A 188 14.04 -19.11 -2.46
CA ASN A 188 13.69 -20.47 -2.87
C ASN A 188 12.17 -20.59 -2.94
N LEU A 189 11.61 -20.24 -4.09
CA LEU A 189 10.16 -20.19 -4.30
C LEU A 189 9.78 -20.67 -5.72
N HIS A 190 8.49 -20.84 -5.95
CA HIS A 190 7.95 -21.09 -7.28
C HIS A 190 7.56 -19.75 -7.92
N ALA A 191 8.30 -19.32 -8.95
CA ALA A 191 8.09 -18.08 -9.67
C ALA A 191 7.45 -18.33 -11.03
N ILE A 192 6.46 -17.51 -11.38
CA ILE A 192 5.76 -17.59 -12.67
C ILE A 192 5.92 -16.27 -13.40
N ALA A 193 6.56 -16.32 -14.56
CA ALA A 193 6.75 -15.17 -15.45
C ALA A 193 5.73 -15.21 -16.59
N ILE A 194 4.96 -14.14 -16.73
CA ILE A 194 3.93 -14.03 -17.78
C ILE A 194 4.19 -12.78 -18.60
N ASP A 195 4.39 -12.97 -19.89
CA ASP A 195 4.50 -11.88 -20.85
C ASP A 195 4.10 -12.36 -22.24
N LYS A 196 3.65 -11.46 -23.08
CA LYS A 196 3.52 -11.68 -24.51
C LYS A 196 4.77 -11.16 -25.20
N TRP A 197 5.88 -11.87 -25.04
CA TRP A 197 7.12 -11.49 -25.70
C TRP A 197 6.96 -11.47 -27.21
N HIS A 198 7.42 -10.39 -27.81
CA HIS A 198 7.45 -10.26 -29.24
C HIS A 198 8.72 -10.92 -29.82
N GLU A 199 8.58 -12.05 -30.46
CA GLU A 199 9.66 -12.65 -31.25
C GLU A 199 9.85 -11.82 -32.52
N ASN A 200 11.03 -11.18 -32.66
CA ASN A 200 11.47 -10.49 -33.89
C ASN A 200 10.96 -9.05 -34.16
N ILE A 201 10.45 -8.31 -33.22
CA ILE A 201 10.21 -6.87 -33.44
C ILE A 201 11.50 -6.10 -33.12
N GLN A 202 12.02 -5.37 -34.12
CA GLN A 202 13.18 -4.50 -33.89
C GLN A 202 12.77 -3.28 -33.04
N PRO A 203 13.60 -2.81 -32.12
CA PRO A 203 13.30 -1.65 -31.26
C PRO A 203 12.86 -0.40 -32.02
N GLN A 204 13.42 -0.21 -33.21
CA GLN A 204 13.11 0.90 -34.12
C GLN A 204 11.66 0.88 -34.61
N GLU A 205 11.04 -0.29 -34.80
CA GLU A 205 9.65 -0.43 -35.23
C GLU A 205 8.65 0.01 -34.18
N LEU A 206 9.09 0.05 -32.90
CA LEU A 206 8.29 0.51 -31.78
C LEU A 206 8.54 1.98 -31.42
N GLY A 207 9.43 2.70 -32.14
CA GLY A 207 9.82 4.06 -31.81
C GLY A 207 10.54 4.20 -30.45
N ARG A 208 11.11 3.11 -29.94
CA ARG A 208 11.67 2.99 -28.58
C ARG A 208 13.15 2.66 -28.59
N GLU A 209 13.96 3.40 -29.34
CA GLU A 209 15.40 3.15 -29.48
C GLU A 209 16.20 3.06 -28.15
N LYS A 210 15.65 3.54 -27.05
CA LYS A 210 16.31 3.61 -25.74
C LYS A 210 15.72 2.64 -24.70
N LEU A 211 14.63 1.94 -25.00
CA LEU A 211 14.02 1.04 -24.04
C LEU A 211 14.52 -0.40 -24.22
N PRO A 212 14.57 -1.16 -23.11
CA PRO A 212 14.88 -2.59 -23.19
C PRO A 212 13.93 -3.30 -24.14
N THR A 213 14.48 -4.21 -24.93
CA THR A 213 13.67 -5.04 -25.82
C THR A 213 12.82 -6.00 -25.00
N ASN A 214 11.54 -6.13 -25.32
CA ASN A 214 10.66 -7.14 -24.73
C ASN A 214 10.83 -8.44 -25.51
N ASP A 215 11.93 -9.13 -25.34
CA ASP A 215 12.23 -10.36 -26.06
C ASP A 215 12.40 -11.55 -25.10
N ARG A 216 11.80 -12.67 -25.49
CA ARG A 216 11.82 -13.92 -24.73
C ARG A 216 13.22 -14.52 -24.63
N VAL A 217 14.06 -14.33 -25.63
CA VAL A 217 15.42 -14.90 -25.65
C VAL A 217 16.24 -14.30 -24.52
N SER A 218 16.26 -12.97 -24.40
CA SER A 218 16.93 -12.27 -23.31
C SER A 218 16.40 -12.69 -21.94
N PHE A 219 15.07 -12.84 -21.78
CA PHE A 219 14.50 -13.35 -20.53
C PHE A 219 15.04 -14.75 -20.18
N ILE A 220 15.06 -15.69 -21.14
CA ILE A 220 15.55 -17.06 -20.91
C ILE A 220 17.05 -17.08 -20.58
N GLU A 221 17.86 -16.22 -21.23
CA GLU A 221 19.28 -16.08 -20.89
C GLU A 221 19.48 -15.52 -19.49
N ASN A 222 18.71 -14.53 -19.09
CA ASN A 222 18.71 -13.98 -17.75
C ASN A 222 18.26 -15.03 -16.72
N ALA A 223 17.25 -15.85 -17.05
CA ALA A 223 16.80 -16.94 -16.19
C ALA A 223 17.92 -17.95 -15.92
N LYS A 224 18.74 -18.29 -16.90
CA LYS A 224 19.94 -19.17 -16.69
C LYS A 224 20.95 -18.56 -15.72
N ARG A 225 21.08 -17.21 -15.68
CA ARG A 225 22.03 -16.50 -14.84
C ARG A 225 21.52 -16.31 -13.41
N PHE A 226 20.22 -16.02 -13.25
CA PHE A 226 19.65 -15.50 -11.98
C PHE A 226 18.64 -16.41 -11.31
N LYS A 227 18.29 -17.57 -11.91
CA LYS A 227 17.30 -18.50 -11.35
C LYS A 227 17.62 -18.95 -9.92
N GLY A 228 18.90 -19.18 -9.57
CA GLY A 228 19.25 -19.78 -8.28
C GLY A 228 18.51 -21.11 -8.03
N ASP A 229 18.01 -21.29 -6.83
CA ASP A 229 17.27 -22.50 -6.42
C ASP A 229 15.77 -22.40 -6.71
N ASN A 230 15.31 -21.31 -7.32
CA ASN A 230 13.89 -21.10 -7.62
C ASN A 230 13.41 -22.03 -8.74
N LYS A 231 12.14 -22.46 -8.64
CA LYS A 231 11.42 -23.05 -9.77
C LYS A 231 10.81 -21.93 -10.59
N ILE A 232 11.03 -21.91 -11.93
CA ILE A 232 10.50 -20.89 -12.81
C ILE A 232 9.60 -21.52 -13.87
N ASP A 233 8.34 -21.06 -13.95
CA ASP A 233 7.44 -21.32 -15.06
C ASP A 233 7.41 -20.07 -15.96
N VAL A 234 7.56 -20.26 -17.28
CA VAL A 234 7.58 -19.18 -18.27
C VAL A 234 6.37 -19.31 -19.21
N ILE A 235 5.49 -18.34 -19.18
CA ILE A 235 4.23 -18.35 -19.95
C ILE A 235 4.25 -17.22 -20.99
N ASN A 236 4.50 -17.59 -22.25
CA ASN A 236 4.45 -16.66 -23.39
C ASN A 236 3.02 -16.57 -23.91
N LYS A 237 2.21 -15.70 -23.31
CA LYS A 237 0.81 -15.44 -23.68
C LYS A 237 0.38 -14.02 -23.36
N ASP A 238 -0.66 -13.58 -24.04
CA ASP A 238 -1.43 -12.42 -23.59
C ASP A 238 -1.94 -12.62 -22.17
N ILE A 239 -1.84 -11.58 -21.33
CA ILE A 239 -2.14 -11.62 -19.89
C ILE A 239 -3.56 -12.11 -19.60
N PHE A 240 -4.52 -11.85 -20.49
CA PHE A 240 -5.92 -12.31 -20.37
C PHE A 240 -6.20 -13.64 -21.08
N SER A 241 -5.15 -14.37 -21.49
CA SER A 241 -5.26 -15.67 -22.19
C SER A 241 -4.54 -16.81 -21.43
N VAL A 242 -4.09 -16.56 -20.22
CA VAL A 242 -3.37 -17.53 -19.40
C VAL A 242 -4.35 -18.52 -18.77
N ASN A 243 -4.06 -19.82 -18.88
CA ASN A 243 -4.83 -20.83 -18.14
C ASN A 243 -4.36 -20.88 -16.67
N LEU A 244 -5.18 -20.39 -15.78
CA LEU A 244 -4.87 -20.28 -14.36
C LEU A 244 -5.20 -21.54 -13.53
N SER A 245 -5.74 -22.59 -14.13
CA SER A 245 -6.20 -23.80 -13.41
C SER A 245 -5.08 -24.49 -12.60
N ALA A 246 -3.84 -24.47 -13.12
CA ALA A 246 -2.68 -25.03 -12.43
C ALA A 246 -2.25 -24.21 -11.20
N TYR A 247 -2.64 -22.94 -11.15
CA TYR A 247 -2.25 -21.98 -10.12
C TYR A 247 -3.39 -21.63 -9.15
N LYS A 248 -4.55 -22.27 -9.28
CA LYS A 248 -5.73 -22.01 -8.44
C LYS A 248 -5.36 -22.02 -6.95
N ASP A 249 -5.70 -20.92 -6.25
CA ASP A 249 -5.49 -20.70 -4.82
C ASP A 249 -4.02 -20.84 -4.34
N LYS A 250 -3.03 -20.58 -5.22
CA LYS A 250 -1.60 -20.78 -4.91
C LYS A 250 -0.78 -19.53 -4.85
N ILE A 251 -1.20 -18.44 -5.48
CA ILE A 251 -0.38 -17.24 -5.62
C ILE A 251 -0.44 -16.41 -4.34
N ASN A 252 0.69 -16.35 -3.63
CA ASN A 252 0.81 -15.55 -2.40
C ASN A 252 1.32 -14.13 -2.68
N MET A 253 2.09 -13.94 -3.76
CA MET A 253 2.58 -12.64 -4.21
C MET A 253 2.33 -12.49 -5.71
N TRP A 254 1.68 -11.42 -6.10
CA TRP A 254 1.38 -11.09 -7.47
C TRP A 254 1.85 -9.67 -7.80
N PHE A 255 2.68 -9.52 -8.82
CA PHE A 255 3.16 -8.24 -9.32
C PHE A 255 2.58 -7.98 -10.70
N TYR A 256 1.97 -6.84 -10.87
CA TYR A 256 1.32 -6.40 -12.11
C TYR A 256 2.04 -5.20 -12.69
N ASP A 257 2.64 -5.40 -13.85
CA ASP A 257 3.27 -4.40 -14.70
C ASP A 257 2.70 -4.56 -16.14
N GLY A 258 1.39 -4.44 -16.23
CA GLY A 258 0.63 -4.52 -17.48
C GLY A 258 0.11 -3.15 -17.91
N PRO A 259 -0.94 -3.07 -18.77
CA PRO A 259 -1.56 -1.80 -19.13
C PRO A 259 -2.01 -0.99 -17.90
N HIS A 260 -1.67 0.30 -17.88
CA HIS A 260 -1.77 1.18 -16.71
C HIS A 260 -3.08 1.97 -16.63
N ASP A 261 -4.09 1.65 -17.44
CA ASP A 261 -5.42 2.24 -17.34
C ASP A 261 -6.29 1.54 -16.28
N ALA A 262 -7.27 2.25 -15.74
CA ALA A 262 -8.10 1.75 -14.64
C ALA A 262 -8.92 0.50 -15.02
N LEU A 263 -9.36 0.41 -16.26
CA LEU A 263 -10.17 -0.73 -16.73
C LEU A 263 -9.32 -1.99 -16.86
N SER A 264 -8.16 -1.89 -17.48
CA SER A 264 -7.22 -3.00 -17.67
C SER A 264 -6.69 -3.51 -16.33
N THR A 265 -6.34 -2.61 -15.41
CA THR A 265 -5.88 -2.96 -14.07
C THR A 265 -6.97 -3.68 -13.27
N ALA A 266 -8.21 -3.16 -13.25
CA ALA A 266 -9.33 -3.83 -12.57
C ALA A 266 -9.60 -5.20 -13.15
N ARG A 267 -9.66 -5.30 -14.49
CA ARG A 267 -9.86 -6.57 -15.19
C ARG A 267 -8.75 -7.58 -14.89
N ALA A 268 -7.50 -7.14 -14.72
CA ALA A 268 -6.41 -8.04 -14.39
C ALA A 268 -6.62 -8.65 -13.00
N VAL A 269 -7.00 -7.86 -11.98
CA VAL A 269 -7.32 -8.39 -10.65
C VAL A 269 -8.44 -9.43 -10.71
N GLU A 270 -9.53 -9.13 -11.42
CA GLU A 270 -10.66 -10.05 -11.58
C GLU A 270 -10.25 -11.34 -12.31
N TYR A 271 -9.46 -11.21 -13.38
CA TYR A 271 -9.00 -12.36 -14.19
C TYR A 271 -8.12 -13.31 -13.37
N TYR A 272 -7.18 -12.75 -12.58
CA TYR A 272 -6.25 -13.54 -11.77
C TYR A 272 -6.81 -13.97 -10.40
N ALA A 273 -8.01 -13.54 -10.01
CA ALA A 273 -8.61 -13.77 -8.69
C ALA A 273 -8.64 -15.25 -8.27
N SER A 274 -8.92 -16.17 -9.23
CA SER A 274 -8.94 -17.60 -8.94
C SER A 274 -7.59 -18.19 -8.57
N SER A 275 -6.49 -17.52 -8.93
CA SER A 275 -5.14 -17.98 -8.62
C SER A 275 -4.63 -17.50 -7.26
N PHE A 276 -5.17 -16.42 -6.71
CA PHE A 276 -4.72 -15.88 -5.43
C PHE A 276 -5.01 -16.87 -4.30
N SER A 277 -4.05 -17.06 -3.40
CA SER A 277 -4.22 -17.79 -2.15
C SER A 277 -5.21 -17.07 -1.22
N GLN A 278 -5.59 -17.73 -0.13
CA GLN A 278 -6.50 -17.16 0.88
C GLN A 278 -6.02 -15.79 1.36
N GLU A 279 -4.72 -15.65 1.54
CA GLU A 279 -4.04 -14.40 1.81
C GLU A 279 -2.98 -14.16 0.73
N ALA A 280 -2.98 -12.98 0.10
CA ALA A 280 -2.03 -12.65 -0.96
C ALA A 280 -1.61 -11.19 -0.91
N VAL A 281 -0.37 -10.93 -1.32
CA VAL A 281 0.13 -9.57 -1.59
C VAL A 281 -0.03 -9.28 -3.07
N LEU A 282 -0.80 -8.24 -3.39
CA LEU A 282 -0.92 -7.70 -4.74
C LEU A 282 -0.08 -6.43 -4.82
N ILE A 283 0.78 -6.35 -5.83
CA ILE A 283 1.67 -5.21 -6.05
C ILE A 283 1.44 -4.70 -7.46
N PHE A 284 1.22 -3.41 -7.61
CA PHE A 284 0.98 -2.74 -8.89
C PHE A 284 2.10 -1.76 -9.15
N ASP A 285 2.74 -1.86 -10.31
CA ASP A 285 3.73 -0.89 -10.77
C ASP A 285 3.06 0.37 -11.30
N ASP A 286 3.84 1.42 -11.56
CA ASP A 286 3.40 2.71 -12.11
C ASP A 286 2.26 3.38 -11.31
N ALA A 287 2.27 3.25 -10.00
CA ALA A 287 1.22 3.77 -9.12
C ALA A 287 1.14 5.32 -9.05
N ASN A 288 2.10 6.03 -9.65
CA ASN A 288 2.01 7.46 -9.89
C ASN A 288 0.91 7.83 -10.90
N TRP A 289 0.44 6.85 -11.67
CA TRP A 289 -0.62 7.06 -12.65
C TRP A 289 -1.97 6.74 -12.01
N ASP A 290 -2.85 7.75 -11.95
CA ASP A 290 -4.16 7.66 -11.26
C ASP A 290 -4.99 6.43 -11.65
N GLY A 291 -4.93 6.00 -12.92
CA GLY A 291 -5.65 4.83 -13.41
C GLY A 291 -5.24 3.52 -12.73
N VAL A 292 -3.99 3.37 -12.33
CA VAL A 292 -3.48 2.12 -11.73
C VAL A 292 -4.12 1.89 -10.36
N VAL A 293 -4.03 2.86 -9.46
CA VAL A 293 -4.57 2.75 -8.10
C VAL A 293 -6.10 2.64 -8.11
N GLU A 294 -6.77 3.44 -8.95
CA GLU A 294 -8.22 3.37 -9.13
C GLU A 294 -8.65 1.98 -9.61
N GLY A 295 -7.98 1.46 -10.65
CA GLY A 295 -8.26 0.14 -11.21
C GLY A 295 -8.02 -0.98 -10.21
N ALA A 296 -6.90 -0.94 -9.49
CA ALA A 296 -6.57 -1.92 -8.46
C ALA A 296 -7.66 -1.99 -7.38
N ARG A 297 -8.09 -0.86 -6.83
CA ARG A 297 -9.15 -0.79 -5.83
C ARG A 297 -10.50 -1.31 -6.36
N LYS A 298 -10.85 -0.94 -7.60
CA LYS A 298 -12.06 -1.46 -8.27
C LYS A 298 -12.04 -2.97 -8.41
N GLY A 299 -10.92 -3.53 -8.91
CA GLY A 299 -10.76 -4.96 -9.09
C GLY A 299 -10.80 -5.73 -7.76
N ILE A 300 -10.09 -5.25 -6.73
CA ILE A 300 -10.10 -5.87 -5.39
C ILE A 300 -11.51 -5.87 -4.80
N ASN A 301 -12.24 -4.77 -4.94
CA ASN A 301 -13.64 -4.70 -4.50
C ASN A 301 -14.55 -5.66 -5.30
N ALA A 302 -14.36 -5.74 -6.62
CA ALA A 302 -15.17 -6.61 -7.50
C ALA A 302 -15.02 -8.09 -7.15
N ILE A 303 -13.83 -8.54 -6.72
CA ILE A 303 -13.61 -9.92 -6.28
C ILE A 303 -14.06 -10.17 -4.83
N GLY A 304 -14.58 -9.16 -4.14
CA GLY A 304 -15.07 -9.25 -2.76
C GLY A 304 -13.98 -9.55 -1.74
N ALA A 305 -12.71 -9.24 -2.03
CA ALA A 305 -11.62 -9.46 -1.09
C ALA A 305 -11.57 -8.36 -0.03
N GLU A 306 -11.24 -8.73 1.20
CA GLU A 306 -10.96 -7.78 2.28
C GLU A 306 -9.52 -7.28 2.19
N VAL A 307 -9.33 -5.97 2.35
CA VAL A 307 -7.99 -5.36 2.42
C VAL A 307 -7.48 -5.43 3.85
N GLY A 308 -6.44 -6.22 4.09
CA GLY A 308 -5.76 -6.33 5.38
C GLY A 308 -4.70 -5.25 5.59
N TYR A 309 -4.07 -4.78 4.51
CA TYR A 309 -3.05 -3.74 4.52
C TYR A 309 -2.97 -3.09 3.14
N GLU A 310 -2.74 -1.79 3.07
CA GLU A 310 -2.38 -1.11 1.82
C GLU A 310 -1.28 -0.08 2.04
N LYS A 311 -0.44 0.10 1.04
CA LYS A 311 0.63 1.10 1.02
C LYS A 311 0.83 1.65 -0.38
N LEU A 312 0.79 2.97 -0.49
CA LEU A 312 1.10 3.70 -1.71
C LEU A 312 2.49 4.33 -1.57
N LEU A 313 3.40 3.98 -2.46
CA LEU A 313 4.79 4.44 -2.49
C LEU A 313 4.99 5.27 -3.75
N LEU A 314 4.73 6.56 -3.67
CA LEU A 314 4.87 7.49 -4.79
C LEU A 314 6.31 8.07 -4.85
N CYS A 315 6.75 8.43 -6.04
CA CYS A 315 7.97 9.19 -6.24
C CYS A 315 7.92 10.00 -7.54
N ASP A 316 8.66 11.10 -7.54
CA ASP A 316 8.76 12.03 -8.69
C ASP A 316 10.09 11.88 -9.44
N VAL A 317 10.89 10.86 -9.11
CA VAL A 317 12.25 10.70 -9.61
C VAL A 317 12.48 9.25 -10.07
N GLU A 318 12.98 9.10 -11.28
CA GLU A 318 13.38 7.82 -11.86
C GLU A 318 14.89 7.59 -11.67
N ASP A 319 15.29 7.16 -10.48
CA ASP A 319 16.68 6.81 -10.17
C ASP A 319 16.78 5.46 -9.44
N SER A 320 17.99 4.95 -9.25
CA SER A 320 18.26 3.64 -8.65
C SER A 320 17.80 3.52 -7.18
N ASN A 321 17.51 4.62 -6.51
CA ASN A 321 17.12 4.68 -5.11
C ASN A 321 15.66 5.13 -4.91
N SER A 322 14.95 5.42 -5.98
CA SER A 322 13.55 5.83 -5.96
C SER A 322 12.60 4.62 -5.98
N TRP A 323 11.30 4.88 -5.86
CA TRP A 323 10.26 3.92 -6.13
C TRP A 323 9.89 3.86 -7.62
N TRP A 324 10.76 4.40 -8.48
CA TRP A 324 10.55 4.56 -9.92
C TRP A 324 9.24 5.34 -10.16
N ASN A 325 8.29 4.80 -10.90
CA ASN A 325 6.98 5.43 -11.12
C ASN A 325 5.95 5.12 -10.00
N GLY A 326 6.43 4.69 -8.84
CA GLY A 326 5.59 4.36 -7.68
C GLY A 326 5.09 2.93 -7.67
N LEU A 327 4.81 2.45 -6.45
CA LEU A 327 4.20 1.13 -6.22
C LEU A 327 2.94 1.28 -5.37
N TYR A 328 1.90 0.51 -5.69
CA TYR A 328 0.77 0.30 -4.81
C TYR A 328 0.77 -1.15 -4.33
N ILE A 329 0.92 -1.36 -3.03
CA ILE A 329 1.08 -2.67 -2.39
C ILE A 329 -0.13 -2.91 -1.51
N VAL A 330 -0.82 -4.04 -1.71
CA VAL A 330 -2.03 -4.39 -0.96
C VAL A 330 -1.96 -5.83 -0.51
N VAL A 331 -2.22 -6.10 0.76
CA VAL A 331 -2.47 -7.46 1.27
C VAL A 331 -3.97 -7.68 1.31
N ILE A 332 -4.42 -8.71 0.63
CA ILE A 332 -5.83 -9.08 0.57
C ILE A 332 -6.10 -10.40 1.29
N ASN A 333 -7.32 -10.54 1.81
CA ASN A 333 -7.88 -11.80 2.29
C ASN A 333 -9.11 -12.14 1.43
N LYS A 334 -9.12 -13.31 0.82
CA LYS A 334 -10.30 -13.82 0.11
C LYS A 334 -11.39 -14.14 1.14
N VAL A 335 -12.56 -13.58 0.96
CA VAL A 335 -13.73 -13.97 1.76
C VAL A 335 -14.26 -15.28 1.20
N GLU A 336 -14.33 -16.31 2.04
CA GLU A 336 -15.03 -17.54 1.65
C GLU A 336 -16.47 -17.17 1.33
N GLN A 337 -16.87 -17.32 0.07
CA GLN A 337 -18.28 -17.26 -0.27
C GLN A 337 -18.94 -18.47 0.42
N THR A 338 -19.50 -18.23 1.61
CA THR A 338 -20.49 -19.17 2.14
C THR A 338 -21.60 -19.24 1.10
N SER A 339 -21.62 -20.36 0.37
CA SER A 339 -22.76 -20.69 -0.49
C SER A 339 -23.99 -20.55 0.40
N LYS A 340 -24.80 -19.50 0.18
CA LYS A 340 -26.17 -19.48 0.66
C LYS A 340 -26.82 -20.69 -0.01
N ILE A 341 -26.92 -21.78 0.74
CA ILE A 341 -27.89 -22.83 0.43
C ILE A 341 -29.22 -22.08 0.62
N GLU A 342 -29.83 -21.63 -0.48
CA GLU A 342 -31.25 -21.29 -0.47
C GLU A 342 -31.95 -22.60 -0.08
N GLU A 343 -32.39 -22.69 1.17
CA GLU A 343 -33.34 -23.75 1.58
C GLU A 343 -34.56 -23.51 0.73
N GLU A 344 -34.76 -24.39 -0.27
CA GLU A 344 -36.05 -24.49 -0.95
C GLU A 344 -37.09 -24.78 0.13
N VAL A 345 -37.89 -23.79 0.48
CA VAL A 345 -39.05 -24.02 1.32
C VAL A 345 -40.07 -24.79 0.49
N VAL A 346 -40.05 -26.10 0.61
CA VAL A 346 -41.10 -26.95 0.06
C VAL A 346 -42.35 -26.72 0.91
N ILE A 347 -43.28 -25.95 0.35
CA ILE A 347 -44.63 -25.84 0.93
C ILE A 347 -45.39 -27.06 0.44
N GLU A 348 -45.57 -28.04 1.30
CA GLU A 348 -46.58 -29.10 1.10
C GLU A 348 -47.97 -28.46 1.25
N ILE A 349 -48.81 -28.58 0.19
CA ILE A 349 -50.20 -28.20 0.17
C ILE A 349 -51.09 -29.39 0.52
#